data_f9d0a77cfc23993372d0a1f7fcdcdf60
#
_entry.id   f9d0a77cfc23993372d0a1f7fcdcdf60
#
_cell.length_a   1.000
_cell.length_b   1.000
_cell.length_c   1.000
_cell.angle_alpha   90.00
_cell.angle_beta   90.00
_cell.angle_gamma   90.00
#
_symmetry.space_group_name_H-M   'P 1'
#
loop_
_entity.id
_entity.type
_entity.pdbx_description
1 polymer ?
#
loop_
_entity_poly.entity_id
_entity_poly.type
_entity_poly.pdbx_seq_one_letter_code
_entity_poly.pdbx_strand_id
1 'polypeptide(L)'
;AFSARAIDDDYFGGKYINSPETLLFKKSRTLYGLPYSRQAIAKQRRLLLVEGQFDTISLIESGLNFTVCALGTAFGADHAFEIKRLGVQKVYIVFDSDVAGQKASIKAGLALHRLGVDVLVTSLPQGMDPDQFIAEQGAKAVIDQLNHSLPFLEFWVKKEAALVNLGSPAAKIALSRDIAQSLESIDDTLLRHESLLHLTQLLQLPAEAAASLTSSKGVRKEKKEAAGDASQIQRKKSDHSTRENTAAFRSATYDGLEADFLRWLFQPSNDQTAFWQIALQYGGEEFLEHKGLKWLYLWLKDKREPDTVLPGVSDLMVALPSEKSRQFLSNLLAKRMDHERARELFTKTLSDLIRRRWRWKLQEIREKLSSAQMDEESALQVAHEYAQQIQSEPESLQCSVLFP
;
A
#
# COMPACT_ATOMS: atom_id res chain seq x y z
N ALA A 1 -12.42 2.46 -19.85
CA ALA A 1 -12.51 1.39 -18.88
C ALA A 1 -13.95 1.24 -18.44
N PHE A 2 -14.32 0.02 -18.03
CA PHE A 2 -15.64 -0.31 -17.50
C PHE A 2 -15.48 -0.82 -16.08
N SER A 3 -16.52 -0.61 -15.29
CA SER A 3 -16.66 -1.15 -13.94
C SER A 3 -18.04 -1.80 -13.84
N ALA A 4 -18.10 -2.98 -13.28
CA ALA A 4 -19.34 -3.70 -13.02
C ALA A 4 -19.42 -4.06 -11.53
N ARG A 5 -20.59 -3.91 -10.93
CA ARG A 5 -20.88 -4.35 -9.56
C ARG A 5 -21.78 -5.57 -9.62
N ALA A 6 -21.48 -6.59 -8.81
CA ALA A 6 -22.37 -7.72 -8.62
C ALA A 6 -23.71 -7.24 -8.03
N ILE A 7 -24.82 -7.73 -8.60
CA ILE A 7 -26.16 -7.42 -8.15
C ILE A 7 -26.60 -8.43 -7.07
N ASP A 8 -26.16 -9.68 -7.20
CA ASP A 8 -26.46 -10.74 -6.23
C ASP A 8 -25.37 -10.85 -5.17
N ASP A 9 -25.79 -10.96 -3.92
CA ASP A 9 -24.88 -11.16 -2.77
C ASP A 9 -24.22 -12.56 -2.79
N ASP A 10 -24.82 -13.53 -3.48
CA ASP A 10 -24.30 -14.89 -3.68
C ASP A 10 -23.31 -15.01 -4.85
N TYR A 11 -22.91 -13.89 -5.47
CA TYR A 11 -21.95 -13.90 -6.57
C TYR A 11 -20.54 -14.30 -6.11
N PHE A 12 -20.05 -15.42 -6.64
CA PHE A 12 -18.66 -15.88 -6.43
C PHE A 12 -17.66 -14.98 -7.17
N GLY A 13 -17.25 -13.86 -6.55
CA GLY A 13 -16.29 -12.93 -7.13
C GLY A 13 -16.13 -11.67 -6.29
N GLY A 14 -15.31 -10.74 -6.76
CA GLY A 14 -15.22 -9.43 -6.11
C GLY A 14 -16.51 -8.63 -6.33
N LYS A 15 -16.96 -7.91 -5.30
CA LYS A 15 -18.14 -7.00 -5.36
C LYS A 15 -18.10 -6.07 -6.58
N TYR A 16 -16.90 -5.70 -7.02
CA TYR A 16 -16.64 -4.91 -8.23
C TYR A 16 -15.63 -5.60 -9.14
N ILE A 17 -15.94 -5.62 -10.43
CA ILE A 17 -15.04 -6.05 -11.49
C ILE A 17 -14.72 -4.82 -12.35
N ASN A 18 -13.44 -4.48 -12.44
CA ASN A 18 -12.95 -3.35 -13.22
C ASN A 18 -12.15 -3.86 -14.42
N SER A 19 -12.16 -3.10 -15.53
CA SER A 19 -11.29 -3.35 -16.68
C SER A 19 -9.85 -3.60 -16.22
N PRO A 20 -9.11 -4.50 -16.90
CA PRO A 20 -7.68 -4.66 -16.68
C PRO A 20 -6.94 -3.36 -17.02
N GLU A 21 -5.74 -3.20 -16.47
CA GLU A 21 -4.87 -2.08 -16.84
C GLU A 21 -4.39 -2.20 -18.29
N THR A 22 -4.25 -1.05 -18.94
CA THR A 22 -3.74 -0.94 -20.31
C THR A 22 -2.74 0.21 -20.39
N LEU A 23 -2.14 0.43 -21.56
CA LEU A 23 -1.28 1.61 -21.80
C LEU A 23 -2.03 2.94 -21.58
N LEU A 24 -3.34 2.96 -21.86
CA LEU A 24 -4.18 4.15 -21.72
C LEU A 24 -4.94 4.23 -20.40
N PHE A 25 -5.08 3.11 -19.69
CA PHE A 25 -5.83 3.02 -18.45
C PHE A 25 -4.95 2.50 -17.32
N LYS A 26 -4.61 3.39 -16.39
CA LYS A 26 -3.86 3.10 -15.16
C LYS A 26 -4.77 3.38 -13.97
N LYS A 27 -5.14 2.35 -13.21
CA LYS A 27 -6.03 2.49 -12.04
C LYS A 27 -5.46 3.46 -11.01
N SER A 28 -4.15 3.40 -10.75
CA SER A 28 -3.45 4.26 -9.79
C SER A 28 -3.46 5.75 -10.16
N ARG A 29 -3.80 6.11 -11.40
CA ARG A 29 -3.80 7.48 -11.91
C ARG A 29 -5.16 7.94 -12.43
N THR A 30 -6.14 7.05 -12.48
CA THR A 30 -7.46 7.35 -13.02
C THR A 30 -8.40 7.81 -11.91
N LEU A 31 -8.96 9.00 -12.09
CA LEU A 31 -9.99 9.57 -11.23
C LEU A 31 -11.34 9.45 -11.95
N TYR A 32 -12.25 8.65 -11.38
CA TYR A 32 -13.62 8.56 -11.85
C TYR A 32 -14.37 9.87 -11.58
N GLY A 33 -15.27 10.25 -12.47
CA GLY A 33 -15.97 11.54 -12.40
C GLY A 33 -15.19 12.72 -13.01
N LEU A 34 -13.85 12.61 -13.17
CA LEU A 34 -13.02 13.73 -13.65
C LEU A 34 -13.48 14.35 -14.98
N PRO A 35 -13.96 13.61 -16.01
CA PRO A 35 -14.46 14.23 -17.24
C PRO A 35 -15.59 15.22 -16.99
N TYR A 36 -16.47 14.94 -16.06
CA TYR A 36 -17.60 15.80 -15.68
C TYR A 36 -17.18 16.93 -14.75
N SER A 37 -16.23 16.67 -13.86
CA SER A 37 -15.82 17.59 -12.80
C SER A 37 -14.69 18.55 -13.20
N ARG A 38 -13.96 18.26 -14.27
CA ARG A 38 -12.73 18.99 -14.65
C ARG A 38 -12.94 20.51 -14.77
N GLN A 39 -14.04 20.94 -15.39
CA GLN A 39 -14.31 22.38 -15.58
C GLN A 39 -14.57 23.09 -14.25
N ALA A 40 -15.37 22.48 -13.39
CA ALA A 40 -15.67 23.03 -12.05
C ALA A 40 -14.43 23.04 -11.17
N ILE A 41 -13.64 21.96 -11.18
CA ILE A 41 -12.36 21.87 -10.47
C ILE A 41 -11.40 22.97 -10.92
N ALA A 42 -11.20 23.15 -12.23
CA ALA A 42 -10.32 24.18 -12.77
C ALA A 42 -10.74 25.59 -12.36
N LYS A 43 -12.06 25.87 -12.39
CA LYS A 43 -12.63 27.17 -12.01
C LYS A 43 -12.53 27.44 -10.50
N GLN A 44 -12.82 26.43 -9.69
CA GLN A 44 -12.93 26.58 -8.23
C GLN A 44 -11.63 26.26 -7.50
N ARG A 45 -10.68 25.60 -8.17
CA ARG A 45 -9.44 25.08 -7.60
C ARG A 45 -9.64 24.21 -6.36
N ARG A 46 -10.81 23.62 -6.24
CA ARG A 46 -11.19 22.70 -5.16
C ARG A 46 -11.75 21.40 -5.71
N LEU A 47 -11.64 20.33 -4.94
CA LEU A 47 -12.05 19.00 -5.31
C LEU A 47 -12.69 18.31 -4.12
N LEU A 48 -13.75 17.55 -4.38
CA LEU A 48 -14.38 16.65 -3.43
C LEU A 48 -13.96 15.22 -3.77
N LEU A 49 -13.29 14.55 -2.84
CA LEU A 49 -12.79 13.18 -2.98
C LEU A 49 -13.66 12.25 -2.15
N VAL A 50 -14.28 11.25 -2.80
CA VAL A 50 -15.10 10.21 -2.17
C VAL A 50 -14.53 8.82 -2.47
N GLU A 51 -15.05 7.76 -1.82
CA GLU A 51 -14.55 6.41 -2.02
C GLU A 51 -15.11 5.75 -3.27
N GLY A 52 -16.42 5.87 -3.49
CA GLY A 52 -17.17 5.09 -4.44
C GLY A 52 -17.59 5.83 -5.70
N GLN A 53 -17.89 5.04 -6.73
CA GLN A 53 -18.42 5.58 -7.98
C GLN A 53 -19.85 6.06 -7.83
N PHE A 54 -20.68 5.36 -7.01
CA PHE A 54 -22.05 5.78 -6.74
C PHE A 54 -22.08 7.09 -5.99
N ASP A 55 -21.26 7.25 -4.95
CA ASP A 55 -21.12 8.54 -4.26
C ASP A 55 -20.76 9.67 -5.23
N THR A 56 -19.82 9.39 -6.16
CA THR A 56 -19.43 10.37 -7.17
C THR A 56 -20.59 10.75 -8.09
N ILE A 57 -21.38 9.79 -8.55
CA ILE A 57 -22.53 10.01 -9.42
C ILE A 57 -23.58 10.85 -8.70
N SER A 58 -24.02 10.44 -7.52
CA SER A 58 -25.08 11.10 -6.74
C SER A 58 -24.72 12.53 -6.37
N LEU A 59 -23.44 12.75 -6.00
CA LEU A 59 -22.95 14.10 -5.68
C LEU A 59 -22.90 15.01 -6.92
N ILE A 60 -22.44 14.49 -8.07
CA ILE A 60 -22.43 15.25 -9.35
C ILE A 60 -23.87 15.58 -9.80
N GLU A 61 -24.79 14.61 -9.76
CA GLU A 61 -26.20 14.80 -10.12
C GLU A 61 -26.88 15.84 -9.22
N SER A 62 -26.47 15.92 -7.97
CA SER A 62 -26.95 16.90 -7.02
C SER A 62 -26.27 18.29 -7.14
N GLY A 63 -25.43 18.50 -8.17
CA GLY A 63 -24.81 19.79 -8.48
C GLY A 63 -23.41 20.00 -7.88
N LEU A 64 -22.85 19.03 -7.13
CA LEU A 64 -21.49 19.09 -6.61
C LEU A 64 -20.48 18.65 -7.68
N ASN A 65 -20.41 19.40 -8.79
CA ASN A 65 -19.68 19.08 -10.02
C ASN A 65 -18.16 19.16 -9.90
N PHE A 66 -17.61 19.02 -8.71
CA PHE A 66 -16.15 18.96 -8.46
C PHE A 66 -15.76 17.69 -7.71
N THR A 67 -16.58 16.64 -7.84
CA THR A 67 -16.44 15.35 -7.16
C THR A 67 -15.72 14.33 -8.02
N VAL A 68 -14.81 13.56 -7.41
CA VAL A 68 -14.10 12.43 -8.03
C VAL A 68 -13.88 11.32 -7.00
N CYS A 69 -13.62 10.08 -7.48
CA CYS A 69 -13.09 9.01 -6.65
C CYS A 69 -11.96 8.24 -7.37
N ALA A 70 -11.22 7.42 -6.62
CA ALA A 70 -10.32 6.45 -7.20
C ALA A 70 -11.11 5.29 -7.84
N LEU A 71 -10.59 4.67 -8.91
CA LEU A 71 -11.28 3.64 -9.65
C LEU A 71 -10.71 2.25 -9.38
N GLY A 72 -11.39 1.46 -8.55
CA GLY A 72 -11.07 0.05 -8.32
C GLY A 72 -9.73 -0.22 -7.63
N THR A 73 -9.21 0.77 -6.96
CA THR A 73 -8.03 0.69 -6.10
C THR A 73 -8.10 1.76 -5.01
N ALA A 74 -7.39 1.53 -3.90
CA ALA A 74 -7.28 2.55 -2.86
C ALA A 74 -6.60 3.81 -3.39
N PHE A 75 -7.02 4.98 -2.91
CA PHE A 75 -6.37 6.25 -3.22
C PHE A 75 -4.90 6.23 -2.77
N GLY A 76 -4.00 6.66 -3.63
CA GLY A 76 -2.55 6.65 -3.37
C GLY A 76 -1.81 7.85 -3.96
N ALA A 77 -0.47 7.78 -3.90
CA ALA A 77 0.42 8.87 -4.29
C ALA A 77 0.24 9.31 -5.76
N ASP A 78 0.04 8.38 -6.68
CA ASP A 78 -0.18 8.69 -8.10
C ASP A 78 -1.46 9.50 -8.31
N HIS A 79 -2.56 9.13 -7.61
CA HIS A 79 -3.81 9.90 -7.65
C HIS A 79 -3.62 11.31 -7.09
N ALA A 80 -2.91 11.44 -5.96
CA ALA A 80 -2.60 12.74 -5.37
C ALA A 80 -1.79 13.62 -6.33
N PHE A 81 -0.82 13.03 -7.01
CA PHE A 81 -0.03 13.72 -8.03
C PHE A 81 -0.91 14.22 -9.20
N GLU A 82 -1.85 13.40 -9.71
CA GLU A 82 -2.79 13.82 -10.74
C GLU A 82 -3.69 14.97 -10.27
N ILE A 83 -4.17 14.94 -9.02
CA ILE A 83 -4.93 16.04 -8.43
C ILE A 83 -4.08 17.32 -8.36
N LYS A 84 -2.84 17.23 -7.91
CA LYS A 84 -1.92 18.38 -7.87
C LYS A 84 -1.69 18.95 -9.27
N ARG A 85 -1.53 18.08 -10.29
CA ARG A 85 -1.35 18.48 -11.69
C ARG A 85 -2.55 19.22 -12.28
N LEU A 86 -3.76 18.97 -11.76
CA LEU A 86 -4.98 19.72 -12.15
C LEU A 86 -5.02 21.14 -11.56
N GLY A 87 -4.02 21.55 -10.78
CA GLY A 87 -3.96 22.85 -10.15
C GLY A 87 -4.91 23.01 -8.95
N VAL A 88 -5.34 21.88 -8.37
CA VAL A 88 -6.19 21.87 -7.18
C VAL A 88 -5.41 22.42 -5.99
N GLN A 89 -6.01 23.37 -5.27
CA GLN A 89 -5.44 23.95 -4.06
C GLN A 89 -6.05 23.36 -2.80
N LYS A 90 -7.33 22.98 -2.84
CA LYS A 90 -8.09 22.49 -1.70
C LYS A 90 -8.81 21.19 -2.04
N VAL A 91 -8.69 20.19 -1.18
CA VAL A 91 -9.40 18.90 -1.30
C VAL A 91 -10.23 18.65 -0.05
N TYR A 92 -11.50 18.35 -0.24
CA TYR A 92 -12.39 17.82 0.79
C TYR A 92 -12.43 16.29 0.64
N ILE A 93 -12.07 15.57 1.68
CA ILE A 93 -12.19 14.11 1.74
C ILE A 93 -13.48 13.78 2.47
N VAL A 94 -14.38 13.04 1.81
CA VAL A 94 -15.67 12.58 2.38
C VAL A 94 -15.76 11.07 2.11
N PHE A 95 -15.21 10.30 3.01
CA PHE A 95 -15.18 8.85 2.97
C PHE A 95 -16.21 8.27 3.95
N ASP A 96 -16.45 6.98 3.87
CA ASP A 96 -17.39 6.29 4.73
C ASP A 96 -17.07 6.52 6.22
N SER A 97 -18.09 6.60 7.05
CA SER A 97 -17.93 6.92 8.47
C SER A 97 -17.36 5.78 9.31
N ASP A 98 -17.11 4.60 8.72
CA ASP A 98 -16.58 3.42 9.37
C ASP A 98 -15.06 3.50 9.65
N VAL A 99 -14.51 2.49 10.33
CA VAL A 99 -13.08 2.43 10.67
C VAL A 99 -12.19 2.33 9.42
N ALA A 100 -12.66 1.66 8.36
CA ALA A 100 -11.92 1.50 7.12
C ALA A 100 -11.82 2.83 6.36
N GLY A 101 -12.95 3.54 6.20
CA GLY A 101 -13.00 4.85 5.58
C GLY A 101 -12.19 5.91 6.34
N GLN A 102 -12.17 5.86 7.69
CA GLN A 102 -11.33 6.74 8.49
C GLN A 102 -9.83 6.50 8.23
N LYS A 103 -9.39 5.24 8.14
CA LYS A 103 -8.00 4.90 7.79
C LYS A 103 -7.66 5.29 6.35
N ALA A 104 -8.60 5.10 5.43
CA ALA A 104 -8.47 5.52 4.04
C ALA A 104 -8.34 7.06 3.94
N SER A 105 -9.14 7.82 4.72
CA SER A 105 -9.07 9.28 4.81
C SER A 105 -7.69 9.76 5.28
N ILE A 106 -7.10 9.12 6.30
CA ILE A 106 -5.75 9.45 6.79
C ILE A 106 -4.71 9.18 5.70
N LYS A 107 -4.79 8.04 5.02
CA LYS A 107 -3.87 7.68 3.95
C LYS A 107 -3.96 8.64 2.76
N ALA A 108 -5.17 8.96 2.31
CA ALA A 108 -5.41 9.90 1.22
C ALA A 108 -4.98 11.33 1.60
N GLY A 109 -5.32 11.75 2.81
CA GLY A 109 -4.94 13.05 3.35
C GLY A 109 -3.43 13.24 3.42
N LEU A 110 -2.69 12.24 3.90
CA LEU A 110 -1.24 12.30 3.95
C LEU A 110 -0.61 12.38 2.56
N ALA A 111 -1.14 11.62 1.59
CA ALA A 111 -0.65 11.63 0.21
C ALA A 111 -0.83 13.02 -0.46
N LEU A 112 -1.95 13.69 -0.21
CA LEU A 112 -2.24 15.03 -0.72
C LEU A 112 -1.46 16.12 0.05
N HIS A 113 -1.41 16.02 1.37
CA HIS A 113 -0.71 16.97 2.23
C HIS A 113 0.79 17.04 1.91
N ARG A 114 1.43 15.91 1.62
CA ARG A 114 2.84 15.84 1.16
C ARG A 114 3.13 16.70 -0.07
N LEU A 115 2.14 16.89 -0.92
CA LEU A 115 2.24 17.70 -2.14
C LEU A 115 1.87 19.18 -1.92
N GLY A 116 1.64 19.59 -0.67
CA GLY A 116 1.24 20.97 -0.34
C GLY A 116 -0.17 21.32 -0.82
N VAL A 117 -1.08 20.34 -0.81
CA VAL A 117 -2.51 20.58 -1.04
C VAL A 117 -3.17 20.85 0.31
N ASP A 118 -4.05 21.85 0.38
CA ASP A 118 -4.89 22.11 1.56
C ASP A 118 -5.96 21.00 1.66
N VAL A 119 -5.87 20.17 2.69
CA VAL A 119 -6.74 18.99 2.86
C VAL A 119 -7.64 19.17 4.06
N LEU A 120 -8.92 19.04 3.81
CA LEU A 120 -9.99 19.05 4.80
C LEU A 120 -10.68 17.68 4.81
N VAL A 121 -10.99 17.16 5.99
CA VAL A 121 -11.69 15.88 6.14
C VAL A 121 -13.06 16.14 6.75
N THR A 122 -14.09 15.68 6.06
CA THR A 122 -15.48 15.80 6.46
C THR A 122 -15.92 14.48 7.08
N SER A 123 -16.46 14.52 8.29
CA SER A 123 -17.08 13.34 8.92
C SER A 123 -18.57 13.36 8.66
N LEU A 124 -19.11 12.30 8.09
CA LEU A 124 -20.55 12.07 7.98
C LEU A 124 -21.11 11.49 9.29
N PRO A 125 -22.43 11.55 9.51
CA PRO A 125 -23.10 10.84 10.60
C PRO A 125 -22.74 9.34 10.58
N GLN A 126 -22.69 8.74 11.78
CA GLN A 126 -22.28 7.35 11.92
C GLN A 126 -23.18 6.39 11.13
N GLY A 127 -22.55 5.51 10.34
CA GLY A 127 -23.22 4.50 9.53
C GLY A 127 -23.71 4.99 8.16
N MET A 128 -23.47 6.26 7.79
CA MET A 128 -23.84 6.79 6.48
C MET A 128 -22.63 6.88 5.55
N ASP A 129 -22.85 6.55 4.29
CA ASP A 129 -21.97 6.86 3.17
C ASP A 129 -22.43 8.17 2.46
N PRO A 130 -21.61 8.76 1.58
CA PRO A 130 -21.99 9.99 0.89
C PRO A 130 -23.23 9.88 0.02
N ASP A 131 -23.48 8.73 -0.62
CA ASP A 131 -24.65 8.47 -1.46
C ASP A 131 -25.94 8.50 -0.63
N GLN A 132 -25.98 7.77 0.48
CA GLN A 132 -27.11 7.78 1.41
C GLN A 132 -27.34 9.17 2.01
N PHE A 133 -26.27 9.84 2.45
CA PHE A 133 -26.37 11.15 3.08
C PHE A 133 -26.99 12.19 2.13
N ILE A 134 -26.56 12.19 0.86
CA ILE A 134 -27.11 13.15 -0.12
C ILE A 134 -28.55 12.80 -0.53
N ALA A 135 -28.88 11.48 -0.61
CA ALA A 135 -30.24 11.04 -0.91
C ALA A 135 -31.24 11.46 0.18
N GLU A 136 -30.84 11.37 1.45
CA GLU A 136 -31.69 11.69 2.58
C GLU A 136 -31.75 13.19 2.93
N GLN A 137 -30.61 13.87 2.88
CA GLN A 137 -30.46 15.21 3.41
C GLN A 137 -30.30 16.30 2.33
N GLY A 138 -30.02 15.89 1.09
CA GLY A 138 -29.86 16.77 -0.07
C GLY A 138 -28.52 17.52 -0.11
N ALA A 139 -28.26 18.17 -1.26
CA ALA A 139 -26.99 18.87 -1.53
C ALA A 139 -26.63 19.97 -0.54
N LYS A 140 -27.63 20.68 0.00
CA LYS A 140 -27.39 21.74 0.97
C LYS A 140 -26.75 21.19 2.25
N ALA A 141 -27.23 20.07 2.75
CA ALA A 141 -26.68 19.44 3.95
C ALA A 141 -25.24 18.97 3.73
N VAL A 142 -24.90 18.47 2.52
CA VAL A 142 -23.52 18.15 2.18
C VAL A 142 -22.63 19.38 2.23
N ILE A 143 -23.07 20.50 1.64
CA ILE A 143 -22.31 21.78 1.68
C ILE A 143 -22.13 22.24 3.12
N ASP A 144 -23.17 22.14 3.95
CA ASP A 144 -23.08 22.50 5.36
C ASP A 144 -22.08 21.61 6.12
N GLN A 145 -22.03 20.30 5.81
CA GLN A 145 -21.00 19.42 6.36
C GLN A 145 -19.59 19.75 5.87
N LEU A 146 -19.42 20.13 4.59
CA LEU A 146 -18.13 20.58 4.07
C LEU A 146 -17.63 21.83 4.80
N ASN A 147 -18.51 22.72 5.23
CA ASN A 147 -18.15 23.91 6.01
C ASN A 147 -17.67 23.57 7.45
N HIS A 148 -18.01 22.38 7.95
CA HIS A 148 -17.60 21.87 9.27
C HIS A 148 -16.42 20.88 9.18
N SER A 149 -15.79 20.77 8.02
CA SER A 149 -14.65 19.89 7.82
C SER A 149 -13.46 20.29 8.69
N LEU A 150 -12.75 19.30 9.20
CA LEU A 150 -11.52 19.54 9.97
C LEU A 150 -10.30 19.57 9.05
N PRO A 151 -9.29 20.40 9.34
CA PRO A 151 -7.97 20.27 8.73
C PRO A 151 -7.43 18.85 8.90
N PHE A 152 -6.76 18.34 7.87
CA PHE A 152 -6.31 16.95 7.85
C PHE A 152 -5.52 16.52 9.09
N LEU A 153 -4.56 17.31 9.52
CA LEU A 153 -3.72 16.98 10.66
C LEU A 153 -4.51 16.96 11.97
N GLU A 154 -5.46 17.87 12.14
CA GLU A 154 -6.36 17.89 13.28
C GLU A 154 -7.28 16.65 13.30
N PHE A 155 -7.86 16.31 12.15
CA PHE A 155 -8.65 15.07 12.01
C PHE A 155 -7.82 13.84 12.38
N TRP A 156 -6.61 13.72 11.85
CA TRP A 156 -5.73 12.60 12.12
C TRP A 156 -5.38 12.47 13.60
N VAL A 157 -4.89 13.54 14.20
CA VAL A 157 -4.58 13.58 15.63
C VAL A 157 -5.81 13.23 16.47
N LYS A 158 -6.99 13.76 16.15
CA LYS A 158 -8.23 13.47 16.87
C LYS A 158 -8.61 11.99 16.81
N LYS A 159 -8.43 11.36 15.65
CA LYS A 159 -8.75 9.92 15.48
C LYS A 159 -7.78 9.02 16.21
N GLU A 160 -6.49 9.25 16.10
CA GLU A 160 -5.48 8.45 16.81
C GLU A 160 -5.54 8.68 18.32
N ALA A 161 -5.78 9.92 18.74
CA ALA A 161 -5.94 10.28 20.15
C ALA A 161 -7.12 9.58 20.83
N ALA A 162 -8.19 9.28 20.09
CA ALA A 162 -9.34 8.54 20.61
C ALA A 162 -9.02 7.07 20.93
N LEU A 163 -7.94 6.52 20.39
CA LEU A 163 -7.49 5.14 20.59
C LEU A 163 -6.49 4.99 21.75
N VAL A 164 -5.97 6.10 22.29
CA VAL A 164 -4.94 6.11 23.33
C VAL A 164 -5.37 6.92 24.55
N ASN A 165 -4.84 6.56 25.72
CA ASN A 165 -5.05 7.37 26.91
C ASN A 165 -4.10 8.58 26.93
N LEU A 166 -4.57 9.73 26.46
CA LEU A 166 -3.79 10.97 26.44
C LEU A 166 -3.44 11.52 27.84
N GLY A 167 -4.05 10.99 28.90
CA GLY A 167 -3.65 11.29 30.28
C GLY A 167 -2.30 10.67 30.66
N SER A 168 -1.83 9.66 29.90
CA SER A 168 -0.48 9.09 30.04
C SER A 168 0.53 9.90 29.23
N PRO A 169 1.54 10.53 29.85
CA PRO A 169 2.60 11.23 29.12
C PRO A 169 3.34 10.33 28.13
N ALA A 170 3.57 9.06 28.49
CA ALA A 170 4.25 8.10 27.61
C ALA A 170 3.42 7.78 26.35
N ALA A 171 2.10 7.57 26.49
CA ALA A 171 1.21 7.32 25.36
C ALA A 171 1.10 8.54 24.45
N LYS A 172 1.04 9.74 25.01
CA LYS A 172 1.02 11.00 24.27
C LYS A 172 2.31 11.21 23.47
N ILE A 173 3.48 10.92 24.05
CA ILE A 173 4.78 11.01 23.37
C ILE A 173 4.88 9.94 22.27
N ALA A 174 4.44 8.71 22.52
CA ALA A 174 4.44 7.65 21.51
C ALA A 174 3.59 8.05 20.28
N LEU A 175 2.36 8.51 20.50
CA LEU A 175 1.49 9.00 19.44
C LEU A 175 2.13 10.14 18.65
N SER A 176 2.75 11.10 19.34
CA SER A 176 3.41 12.23 18.68
C SER A 176 4.57 11.79 17.78
N ARG A 177 5.34 10.78 18.20
CA ARG A 177 6.45 10.21 17.41
C ARG A 177 5.97 9.46 16.18
N ASP A 178 4.90 8.68 16.30
CA ASP A 178 4.32 7.90 15.19
C ASP A 178 3.81 8.82 14.08
N ILE A 179 3.07 9.89 14.44
CA ILE A 179 2.60 10.87 13.48
C ILE A 179 3.78 11.66 12.89
N ALA A 180 4.73 12.13 13.72
CA ALA A 180 5.91 12.87 13.26
C ALA A 180 6.75 12.02 12.28
N GLN A 181 6.93 10.73 12.54
CA GLN A 181 7.64 9.82 11.62
C GLN A 181 6.97 9.75 10.24
N SER A 182 5.65 9.79 10.19
CA SER A 182 4.91 9.81 8.91
C SER A 182 5.08 11.16 8.18
N LEU A 183 5.15 12.27 8.92
CA LEU A 183 5.38 13.61 8.39
C LEU A 183 6.83 13.81 7.89
N GLU A 184 7.82 13.01 8.34
CA GLU A 184 9.20 13.03 7.81
C GLU A 184 9.28 12.75 6.31
N SER A 185 8.25 12.09 5.76
CA SER A 185 8.15 11.77 4.34
C SER A 185 7.70 12.94 3.45
N ILE A 186 7.48 14.13 4.02
CA ILE A 186 7.20 15.38 3.30
C ILE A 186 8.55 15.92 2.79
N ASP A 187 8.68 16.06 1.46
CA ASP A 187 9.93 16.55 0.85
C ASP A 187 10.15 18.05 1.10
N ASP A 188 9.08 18.84 1.06
CA ASP A 188 9.12 20.28 1.37
C ASP A 188 9.46 20.48 2.86
N THR A 189 10.64 21.05 3.10
CA THR A 189 11.18 21.25 4.44
C THR A 189 10.37 22.25 5.28
N LEU A 190 9.80 23.28 4.64
CA LEU A 190 8.99 24.27 5.33
C LEU A 190 7.63 23.69 5.71
N LEU A 191 6.96 23.02 4.77
CA LEU A 191 5.69 22.35 5.02
C LEU A 191 5.83 21.28 6.12
N ARG A 192 6.92 20.50 6.08
CA ARG A 192 7.22 19.50 7.12
C ARG A 192 7.39 20.15 8.49
N HIS A 193 8.17 21.24 8.57
CA HIS A 193 8.40 21.96 9.82
C HIS A 193 7.11 22.50 10.41
N GLU A 194 6.30 23.19 9.60
CA GLU A 194 5.01 23.73 10.00
C GLU A 194 4.02 22.63 10.43
N SER A 195 4.02 21.49 9.73
CA SER A 195 3.20 20.34 10.11
C SER A 195 3.60 19.76 11.47
N LEU A 196 4.91 19.68 11.76
CA LEU A 196 5.42 19.22 13.06
C LEU A 196 5.10 20.23 14.17
N LEU A 197 5.22 21.52 13.92
CA LEU A 197 4.80 22.56 14.88
C LEU A 197 3.31 22.47 15.18
N HIS A 198 2.48 22.34 14.16
CA HIS A 198 1.03 22.19 14.33
C HIS A 198 0.67 20.91 15.10
N LEU A 199 1.35 19.76 14.82
CA LEU A 199 1.20 18.54 15.61
C LEU A 199 1.48 18.76 17.10
N THR A 200 2.55 19.49 17.44
CA THR A 200 2.91 19.76 18.84
C THR A 200 1.87 20.64 19.53
N GLN A 201 1.28 21.60 18.83
CA GLN A 201 0.19 22.44 19.34
C GLN A 201 -1.08 21.60 19.59
N LEU A 202 -1.50 20.77 18.63
CA LEU A 202 -2.67 19.91 18.75
C LEU A 202 -2.56 18.93 19.94
N LEU A 203 -1.38 18.40 20.19
CA LEU A 203 -1.11 17.50 21.29
C LEU A 203 -0.73 18.24 22.60
N GLN A 204 -0.67 19.58 22.58
CA GLN A 204 -0.25 20.39 23.76
C GLN A 204 1.05 19.86 24.37
N LEU A 205 2.09 19.68 23.57
CA LEU A 205 3.37 19.17 24.04
C LEU A 205 4.19 20.29 24.68
N PRO A 206 5.01 19.99 25.72
CA PRO A 206 5.97 20.95 26.26
C PRO A 206 6.95 21.45 25.19
N ALA A 207 7.46 22.68 25.34
CA ALA A 207 8.34 23.30 24.37
C ALA A 207 9.62 22.49 24.09
N GLU A 208 10.15 21.80 25.12
CA GLU A 208 11.35 20.93 24.99
C GLU A 208 11.04 19.68 24.14
N ALA A 209 9.87 19.07 24.32
CA ALA A 209 9.44 17.93 23.50
C ALA A 209 9.13 18.37 22.06
N ALA A 210 8.53 19.56 21.88
CA ALA A 210 8.30 20.15 20.57
C ALA A 210 9.62 20.39 19.83
N ALA A 211 10.62 20.98 20.49
CA ALA A 211 11.95 21.20 19.93
C ALA A 211 12.65 19.89 19.52
N SER A 212 12.45 18.81 20.28
CA SER A 212 13.02 17.49 19.95
C SER A 212 12.38 16.85 18.73
N LEU A 213 11.08 17.05 18.48
CA LEU A 213 10.37 16.55 17.30
C LEU A 213 10.71 17.35 16.03
N THR A 214 10.92 18.65 16.16
CA THR A 214 11.20 19.54 15.03
C THR A 214 12.69 19.60 14.64
N SER A 215 13.59 19.27 15.58
CA SER A 215 15.03 19.22 15.29
C SER A 215 15.40 17.87 14.65
N SER A 216 15.89 17.90 13.43
CA SER A 216 16.37 16.71 12.68
C SER A 216 17.48 15.90 13.39
N LYS A 217 17.99 16.39 14.53
CA LYS A 217 18.97 15.72 15.40
C LYS A 217 18.32 14.88 16.51
N GLY A 218 17.07 15.13 16.90
CA GLY A 218 16.41 14.44 18.01
C GLY A 218 16.07 12.97 17.69
N VAL A 219 15.57 12.70 16.51
CA VAL A 219 15.19 11.33 16.07
C VAL A 219 16.41 10.44 15.83
N ARG A 220 17.58 11.03 15.54
CA ARG A 220 18.86 10.28 15.42
C ARG A 220 19.59 10.01 16.74
N LYS A 221 19.40 10.84 17.79
CA LYS A 221 20.17 10.75 19.03
C LYS A 221 19.65 9.66 19.97
N GLU A 222 18.32 9.50 20.11
CA GLU A 222 17.76 8.46 20.98
C GLU A 222 17.94 7.04 20.43
N LYS A 223 18.05 6.87 19.08
CA LYS A 223 18.48 5.58 18.52
C LYS A 223 19.97 5.25 18.84
N LYS A 224 20.77 6.23 19.25
CA LYS A 224 22.17 6.02 19.67
C LYS A 224 22.30 5.78 21.20
N GLU A 225 21.44 6.37 22.02
CA GLU A 225 21.52 6.23 23.48
C GLU A 225 20.87 4.94 23.98
N ALA A 226 19.77 4.49 23.33
CA ALA A 226 19.20 3.16 23.59
C ALA A 226 20.09 2.00 23.07
N ALA A 227 21.10 2.30 22.24
CA ALA A 227 22.09 1.34 21.77
C ALA A 227 23.43 1.42 22.56
N GLY A 228 23.55 2.37 23.49
CA GLY A 228 24.82 2.66 24.19
C GLY A 228 25.03 1.88 25.48
N ASP A 229 24.00 1.31 26.10
CA ASP A 229 24.10 0.68 27.44
C ASP A 229 24.17 -0.86 27.41
N ALA A 230 24.25 -1.47 26.23
CA ALA A 230 24.36 -2.92 26.07
C ALA A 230 25.68 -3.41 25.44
N SER A 231 26.70 -2.54 25.35
CA SER A 231 27.96 -2.91 24.64
C SER A 231 29.24 -2.77 25.48
N GLN A 232 29.25 -3.44 26.64
CA GLN A 232 30.50 -3.84 27.28
C GLN A 232 30.47 -5.29 27.74
N ILE A 233 30.28 -6.22 26.81
CA ILE A 233 30.76 -7.59 26.97
C ILE A 233 30.97 -8.18 25.56
N GLN A 234 32.23 -8.47 25.25
CA GLN A 234 32.75 -9.35 24.20
C GLN A 234 32.52 -8.97 22.72
N ARG A 235 33.42 -8.17 22.14
CA ARG A 235 33.79 -8.28 20.73
C ARG A 235 34.49 -9.62 20.47
N LYS A 236 33.77 -10.54 19.84
CA LYS A 236 34.35 -11.58 18.97
C LYS A 236 33.67 -11.50 17.62
N LYS A 237 34.53 -11.55 16.59
CA LYS A 237 34.22 -11.50 15.17
C LYS A 237 33.08 -12.44 14.82
N SER A 238 31.97 -11.95 14.27
CA SER A 238 31.12 -12.67 13.32
C SER A 238 30.16 -11.69 12.63
N ASP A 239 30.18 -11.75 11.33
CA ASP A 239 29.16 -11.57 10.36
C ASP A 239 28.72 -10.18 9.88
N HIS A 240 29.29 -9.86 8.71
CA HIS A 240 28.72 -8.93 7.74
C HIS A 240 27.30 -9.34 7.29
N SER A 241 26.94 -10.63 7.37
CA SER A 241 25.67 -11.19 6.92
C SER A 241 24.44 -10.75 7.75
N THR A 242 24.62 -10.48 9.05
CA THR A 242 23.49 -10.18 9.96
C THR A 242 22.94 -8.74 9.79
N ARG A 243 23.76 -7.81 9.26
CA ARG A 243 23.30 -6.43 9.02
C ARG A 243 22.50 -6.26 7.73
N GLU A 244 22.81 -7.04 6.70
CA GLU A 244 22.06 -7.04 5.45
C GLU A 244 20.68 -7.70 5.63
N ASN A 245 20.58 -8.76 6.43
CA ASN A 245 19.33 -9.47 6.67
C ASN A 245 18.27 -8.64 7.42
N THR A 246 18.69 -7.77 8.35
CA THR A 246 17.75 -6.89 9.07
C THR A 246 17.19 -5.77 8.17
N ALA A 247 17.89 -5.37 7.14
CA ALA A 247 17.42 -4.38 6.18
C ALA A 247 16.31 -4.91 5.24
N ALA A 248 16.30 -6.21 4.98
CA ALA A 248 15.33 -6.87 4.12
C ALA A 248 13.88 -6.78 4.63
N PHE A 249 13.70 -6.69 5.96
CA PHE A 249 12.37 -6.65 6.61
C PHE A 249 11.92 -5.23 7.01
N ARG A 250 12.56 -4.18 6.47
CA ARG A 250 12.24 -2.79 6.83
C ARG A 250 11.03 -2.22 6.11
N SER A 251 10.63 -2.78 4.97
CA SER A 251 9.43 -2.38 4.24
C SER A 251 8.20 -3.01 4.88
N ALA A 252 7.24 -2.20 5.27
CA ALA A 252 5.97 -2.67 5.84
C ALA A 252 4.95 -3.11 4.75
N THR A 253 5.22 -2.77 3.49
CA THR A 253 4.32 -3.05 2.36
C THR A 253 4.96 -4.04 1.41
N TYR A 254 4.27 -5.14 1.17
CA TYR A 254 4.62 -6.15 0.17
C TYR A 254 3.42 -6.39 -0.75
N ASP A 255 3.70 -6.85 -1.96
CA ASP A 255 2.66 -7.23 -2.91
C ASP A 255 1.83 -8.40 -2.37
N GLY A 256 0.50 -8.27 -2.42
CA GLY A 256 -0.43 -9.29 -1.96
C GLY A 256 -0.22 -10.64 -2.68
N LEU A 257 0.16 -10.61 -3.96
CA LEU A 257 0.38 -11.81 -4.78
C LEU A 257 1.63 -12.59 -4.33
N GLU A 258 2.75 -11.88 -4.07
CA GLU A 258 3.97 -12.50 -3.51
C GLU A 258 3.73 -13.07 -2.11
N ALA A 259 2.97 -12.36 -1.31
CA ALA A 259 2.60 -12.78 0.03
C ALA A 259 1.71 -14.03 -0.01
N ASP A 260 0.71 -14.08 -0.88
CA ASP A 260 -0.16 -15.25 -1.04
C ASP A 260 0.62 -16.46 -1.55
N PHE A 261 1.56 -16.28 -2.48
CA PHE A 261 2.45 -17.35 -2.94
C PHE A 261 3.25 -17.96 -1.77
N LEU A 262 3.87 -17.14 -0.93
CA LEU A 262 4.59 -17.65 0.24
C LEU A 262 3.67 -18.29 1.28
N ARG A 263 2.46 -17.76 1.49
CA ARG A 263 1.48 -18.38 2.40
C ARG A 263 1.18 -19.80 2.02
N TRP A 264 1.00 -20.11 0.71
CA TRP A 264 0.79 -21.45 0.24
C TRP A 264 1.98 -22.38 0.53
N LEU A 265 3.19 -21.85 0.53
CA LEU A 265 4.40 -22.63 0.83
C LEU A 265 4.61 -22.84 2.33
N PHE A 266 4.13 -21.93 3.19
CA PHE A 266 4.35 -21.98 4.63
C PHE A 266 3.21 -22.65 5.42
N GLN A 267 1.97 -22.51 4.95
CA GLN A 267 0.83 -23.05 5.71
C GLN A 267 0.75 -24.57 5.57
N PRO A 268 0.59 -25.31 6.68
CA PRO A 268 0.47 -26.75 6.64
C PRO A 268 -0.76 -27.17 5.81
N SER A 269 -0.55 -27.91 4.75
CA SER A 269 -1.60 -28.53 3.93
C SER A 269 -1.12 -29.86 3.39
N ASN A 270 -2.04 -30.74 3.01
CA ASN A 270 -1.71 -32.02 2.38
C ASN A 270 -0.93 -31.84 1.07
N ASP A 271 -1.07 -30.69 0.43
CA ASP A 271 -0.45 -30.37 -0.86
C ASP A 271 0.83 -29.52 -0.72
N GLN A 272 1.27 -29.19 0.50
CA GLN A 272 2.40 -28.30 0.73
C GLN A 272 3.69 -28.74 0.02
N THR A 273 3.98 -30.04 0.05
CA THR A 273 5.15 -30.62 -0.64
C THR A 273 5.03 -30.46 -2.15
N ALA A 274 3.83 -30.67 -2.73
CA ALA A 274 3.59 -30.48 -4.15
C ALA A 274 3.72 -29.00 -4.54
N PHE A 275 3.18 -28.06 -3.75
CA PHE A 275 3.34 -26.63 -3.98
C PHE A 275 4.81 -26.20 -4.02
N TRP A 276 5.63 -26.75 -3.12
CA TRP A 276 7.07 -26.52 -3.11
C TRP A 276 7.77 -27.06 -4.36
N GLN A 277 7.46 -28.28 -4.78
CA GLN A 277 8.06 -28.88 -5.98
C GLN A 277 7.73 -28.03 -7.22
N ILE A 278 6.48 -27.62 -7.36
CA ILE A 278 6.03 -26.77 -8.44
C ILE A 278 6.73 -25.39 -8.37
N ALA A 279 6.80 -24.77 -7.19
CA ALA A 279 7.48 -23.50 -7.01
C ALA A 279 8.97 -23.55 -7.42
N LEU A 280 9.66 -24.63 -7.12
CA LEU A 280 11.05 -24.84 -7.54
C LEU A 280 11.17 -25.02 -9.06
N GLN A 281 10.26 -25.79 -9.66
CA GLN A 281 10.24 -26.05 -11.12
C GLN A 281 10.06 -24.74 -11.92
N TYR A 282 9.23 -23.83 -11.44
CA TYR A 282 8.94 -22.55 -12.11
C TYR A 282 9.84 -21.38 -11.68
N GLY A 283 10.90 -21.63 -10.90
CA GLY A 283 11.86 -20.60 -10.49
C GLY A 283 11.30 -19.61 -9.45
N GLY A 284 10.67 -20.15 -8.39
CA GLY A 284 9.92 -19.37 -7.39
C GLY A 284 10.63 -18.18 -6.75
N GLU A 285 11.97 -18.19 -6.64
CA GLU A 285 12.75 -17.06 -6.10
C GLU A 285 12.71 -15.81 -6.99
N GLU A 286 12.47 -15.99 -8.30
CA GLU A 286 12.46 -14.91 -9.28
C GLU A 286 11.12 -14.18 -9.32
N PHE A 287 10.10 -14.72 -8.64
CA PHE A 287 8.80 -14.08 -8.49
C PHE A 287 8.75 -13.06 -7.35
N LEU A 288 9.80 -13.01 -6.50
CA LEU A 288 9.82 -12.26 -5.27
C LEU A 288 10.75 -11.04 -5.39
N GLU A 289 10.16 -9.85 -5.41
CA GLU A 289 10.88 -8.58 -5.40
C GLU A 289 11.12 -8.08 -3.97
N HIS A 290 10.14 -8.30 -3.09
CA HIS A 290 10.26 -7.86 -1.72
C HIS A 290 11.36 -8.63 -0.99
N LYS A 291 12.43 -7.94 -0.58
CA LYS A 291 13.64 -8.53 0.01
C LYS A 291 13.34 -9.47 1.19
N GLY A 292 12.37 -9.12 2.04
CA GLY A 292 11.97 -9.94 3.17
C GLY A 292 11.26 -11.24 2.74
N LEU A 293 10.38 -11.19 1.73
CA LEU A 293 9.72 -12.38 1.20
C LEU A 293 10.71 -13.29 0.48
N LYS A 294 11.62 -12.71 -0.29
CA LYS A 294 12.69 -13.46 -0.96
C LYS A 294 13.63 -14.13 0.04
N TRP A 295 13.99 -13.45 1.13
CA TRP A 295 14.78 -14.04 2.21
C TRP A 295 14.07 -15.24 2.85
N LEU A 296 12.77 -15.13 3.15
CA LEU A 296 11.97 -16.22 3.70
C LEU A 296 11.93 -17.43 2.76
N TYR A 297 11.76 -17.21 1.46
CA TYR A 297 11.76 -18.27 0.46
C TYR A 297 13.12 -18.98 0.37
N LEU A 298 14.21 -18.21 0.31
CA LEU A 298 15.57 -18.76 0.23
C LEU A 298 15.96 -19.50 1.50
N TRP A 299 15.54 -19.01 2.67
CA TRP A 299 15.77 -19.72 3.93
C TRP A 299 15.08 -21.09 3.96
N LEU A 300 13.83 -21.16 3.52
CA LEU A 300 13.12 -22.43 3.40
C LEU A 300 13.76 -23.36 2.37
N LYS A 301 14.18 -22.83 1.24
CA LYS A 301 14.88 -23.57 0.18
C LYS A 301 16.18 -24.20 0.71
N ASP A 302 16.93 -23.47 1.53
CA ASP A 302 18.19 -23.92 2.14
C ASP A 302 17.98 -25.02 3.20
N LYS A 303 16.90 -24.94 3.97
CA LYS A 303 16.61 -25.89 5.07
C LYS A 303 15.87 -27.14 4.63
N ARG A 304 15.55 -27.24 3.35
CA ARG A 304 14.82 -28.39 2.82
C ARG A 304 15.76 -29.52 2.42
N GLU A 305 15.67 -30.64 3.11
CA GLU A 305 16.22 -31.92 2.65
C GLU A 305 15.13 -32.72 1.88
N PRO A 306 15.50 -33.54 0.89
CA PRO A 306 14.54 -34.17 -0.02
C PRO A 306 13.42 -34.98 0.63
N ASP A 307 13.67 -35.55 1.83
CA ASP A 307 12.75 -36.50 2.50
C ASP A 307 12.33 -36.04 3.91
N THR A 308 12.59 -34.79 4.30
CA THR A 308 12.24 -34.27 5.62
C THR A 308 10.99 -33.39 5.62
N VAL A 309 10.28 -33.42 6.74
CA VAL A 309 9.17 -32.49 7.01
C VAL A 309 9.70 -31.04 6.94
N LEU A 310 9.00 -30.19 6.21
CA LEU A 310 9.36 -28.77 6.12
C LEU A 310 9.47 -28.15 7.52
N PRO A 311 10.47 -27.27 7.76
CA PRO A 311 10.60 -26.56 9.02
C PRO A 311 9.31 -25.84 9.38
N GLY A 312 8.88 -25.97 10.62
CA GLY A 312 7.67 -25.31 11.10
C GLY A 312 7.84 -23.79 11.23
N VAL A 313 6.71 -23.10 11.39
CA VAL A 313 6.72 -21.64 11.65
C VAL A 313 7.54 -21.29 12.90
N SER A 314 7.56 -22.19 13.92
CA SER A 314 8.36 -22.05 15.13
C SER A 314 9.87 -22.02 14.86
N ASP A 315 10.37 -22.87 13.98
CA ASP A 315 11.78 -22.92 13.61
C ASP A 315 12.20 -21.65 12.87
N LEU A 316 11.32 -21.15 12.01
CA LEU A 316 11.51 -19.91 11.30
C LEU A 316 11.51 -18.71 12.24
N MET A 317 10.61 -18.67 13.24
CA MET A 317 10.56 -17.62 14.24
C MET A 317 11.87 -17.52 15.04
N VAL A 318 12.52 -18.66 15.32
CA VAL A 318 13.83 -18.69 15.98
C VAL A 318 14.95 -18.20 15.07
N ALA A 319 14.88 -18.52 13.77
CA ALA A 319 15.90 -18.15 12.80
C ALA A 319 15.87 -16.64 12.41
N LEU A 320 14.74 -15.97 12.63
CA LEU A 320 14.58 -14.56 12.27
C LEU A 320 15.39 -13.63 13.19
N PRO A 321 16.19 -12.71 12.61
CA PRO A 321 17.22 -11.96 13.34
C PRO A 321 16.69 -10.85 14.25
N SER A 322 15.41 -10.47 14.14
CA SER A 322 14.86 -9.35 14.89
C SER A 322 13.38 -9.51 15.22
N GLU A 323 12.90 -8.80 16.24
CA GLU A 323 11.48 -8.73 16.58
C GLU A 323 10.63 -8.21 15.40
N LYS A 324 11.14 -7.25 14.63
CA LYS A 324 10.45 -6.73 13.44
C LYS A 324 10.29 -7.78 12.35
N SER A 325 11.27 -8.64 12.15
CA SER A 325 11.17 -9.75 11.18
C SER A 325 10.20 -10.83 11.66
N ARG A 326 10.12 -11.09 12.96
CA ARG A 326 9.11 -11.97 13.57
C ARG A 326 7.69 -11.41 13.42
N GLN A 327 7.51 -10.13 13.69
CA GLN A 327 6.24 -9.44 13.47
C GLN A 327 5.83 -9.45 11.98
N PHE A 328 6.79 -9.26 11.07
CA PHE A 328 6.55 -9.36 9.64
C PHE A 328 6.02 -10.75 9.25
N LEU A 329 6.66 -11.83 9.73
CA LEU A 329 6.21 -13.19 9.48
C LEU A 329 4.83 -13.46 10.10
N SER A 330 4.59 -12.99 11.33
CA SER A 330 3.29 -13.12 11.99
C SER A 330 2.19 -12.45 11.18
N ASN A 331 2.43 -11.23 10.70
CA ASN A 331 1.48 -10.51 9.84
C ASN A 331 1.27 -11.19 8.48
N LEU A 332 2.35 -11.76 7.90
CA LEU A 332 2.26 -12.53 6.66
C LEU A 332 1.33 -13.72 6.82
N LEU A 333 1.46 -14.48 7.91
CA LEU A 333 0.71 -15.72 8.15
C LEU A 333 -0.67 -15.51 8.79
N ALA A 334 -1.01 -14.28 9.22
CA ALA A 334 -2.29 -13.98 9.86
C ALA A 334 -3.50 -14.13 8.94
N LYS A 335 -3.31 -14.00 7.61
CA LYS A 335 -4.38 -14.19 6.63
C LYS A 335 -4.72 -15.67 6.51
N ARG A 336 -5.98 -16.01 6.75
CA ARG A 336 -6.49 -17.36 6.52
C ARG A 336 -6.54 -17.67 5.03
N MET A 337 -6.13 -18.90 4.67
CA MET A 337 -6.20 -19.41 3.31
C MET A 337 -7.35 -20.43 3.21
N ASP A 338 -7.98 -20.49 2.04
CA ASP A 338 -9.01 -21.48 1.76
C ASP A 338 -8.37 -22.80 1.33
N HIS A 339 -8.26 -23.74 2.26
CA HIS A 339 -7.62 -25.03 2.03
C HIS A 339 -8.46 -25.99 1.19
N GLU A 340 -9.77 -25.79 1.08
CA GLU A 340 -10.64 -26.63 0.23
C GLU A 340 -10.34 -26.39 -1.26
N ARG A 341 -9.97 -25.16 -1.62
CA ARG A 341 -9.61 -24.77 -2.98
C ARG A 341 -8.11 -24.50 -3.16
N ALA A 342 -7.28 -25.08 -2.29
CA ALA A 342 -5.84 -24.78 -2.24
C ALA A 342 -5.13 -24.93 -3.58
N ARG A 343 -5.35 -26.05 -4.29
CA ARG A 343 -4.71 -26.34 -5.59
C ARG A 343 -5.10 -25.32 -6.66
N GLU A 344 -6.38 -24.98 -6.74
CA GLU A 344 -6.90 -24.00 -7.71
C GLU A 344 -6.32 -22.61 -7.44
N LEU A 345 -6.36 -22.17 -6.19
CA LEU A 345 -5.89 -20.84 -5.78
C LEU A 345 -4.36 -20.72 -5.89
N PHE A 346 -3.62 -21.77 -5.55
CA PHE A 346 -2.17 -21.82 -5.78
C PHE A 346 -1.82 -21.72 -7.26
N THR A 347 -2.50 -22.52 -8.12
CA THR A 347 -2.32 -22.48 -9.58
C THR A 347 -2.58 -21.08 -10.14
N LYS A 348 -3.64 -20.42 -9.69
CA LYS A 348 -3.97 -19.05 -10.08
C LYS A 348 -2.87 -18.08 -9.64
N THR A 349 -2.44 -18.15 -8.39
CA THR A 349 -1.38 -17.28 -7.85
C THR A 349 -0.08 -17.45 -8.65
N LEU A 350 0.31 -18.67 -8.94
CA LEU A 350 1.50 -18.98 -9.74
C LEU A 350 1.38 -18.45 -11.17
N SER A 351 0.24 -18.66 -11.82
CA SER A 351 -0.04 -18.15 -13.17
C SER A 351 0.07 -16.63 -13.25
N ASP A 352 -0.47 -15.95 -12.26
CA ASP A 352 -0.43 -14.48 -12.18
C ASP A 352 1.00 -13.97 -11.95
N LEU A 353 1.81 -14.67 -11.15
CA LEU A 353 3.22 -14.36 -10.94
C LEU A 353 4.07 -14.57 -12.21
N ILE A 354 3.86 -15.66 -12.92
CA ILE A 354 4.55 -15.96 -14.20
C ILE A 354 4.22 -14.88 -15.24
N ARG A 355 2.94 -14.51 -15.37
CA ARG A 355 2.51 -13.43 -16.28
C ARG A 355 3.06 -12.08 -15.87
N ARG A 356 3.13 -11.79 -14.57
CA ARG A 356 3.72 -10.55 -14.07
C ARG A 356 5.20 -10.46 -14.45
N ARG A 357 5.97 -11.52 -14.22
CA ARG A 357 7.39 -11.60 -14.58
C ARG A 357 7.61 -11.45 -16.09
N TRP A 358 6.80 -12.10 -16.90
CA TRP A 358 6.84 -11.97 -18.34
C TRP A 358 6.62 -10.53 -18.80
N ARG A 359 5.63 -9.83 -18.22
CA ARG A 359 5.37 -8.40 -18.52
C ARG A 359 6.53 -7.50 -18.11
N TRP A 360 7.16 -7.76 -16.97
CA TRP A 360 8.32 -7.00 -16.53
C TRP A 360 9.50 -7.17 -17.47
N LYS A 361 9.76 -8.38 -17.91
CA LYS A 361 10.81 -8.65 -18.87
C LYS A 361 10.55 -7.92 -20.19
N LEU A 362 9.32 -7.92 -20.68
CA LEU A 362 8.92 -7.10 -21.84
C LEU A 362 9.14 -5.60 -21.61
N GLN A 363 8.81 -5.10 -20.43
CA GLN A 363 9.01 -3.69 -20.09
C GLN A 363 10.49 -3.33 -20.04
N GLU A 364 11.33 -4.16 -19.43
CA GLU A 364 12.78 -3.97 -19.37
C GLU A 364 13.41 -3.93 -20.78
N ILE A 365 13.04 -4.87 -21.64
CA ILE A 365 13.51 -4.89 -23.04
C ILE A 365 13.04 -3.63 -23.79
N ARG A 366 11.80 -3.19 -23.55
CA ARG A 366 11.25 -1.98 -24.16
C ARG A 366 11.97 -0.71 -23.69
N GLU A 367 12.34 -0.64 -22.43
CA GLU A 367 13.12 0.48 -21.88
C GLU A 367 14.53 0.51 -22.49
N LYS A 368 15.16 -0.64 -22.66
CA LYS A 368 16.43 -0.76 -23.40
C LYS A 368 16.30 -0.23 -24.84
N LEU A 369 15.25 -0.62 -25.58
CA LEU A 369 15.00 -0.15 -26.93
C LEU A 369 14.73 1.37 -27.01
N SER A 370 14.18 1.97 -25.97
CA SER A 370 13.90 3.42 -25.94
C SER A 370 15.10 4.26 -25.48
N SER A 371 16.18 3.66 -25.00
CA SER A 371 17.39 4.37 -24.61
C SER A 371 18.17 4.85 -25.87
N ALA A 372 18.34 6.17 -26.00
CA ALA A 372 18.90 6.85 -27.19
C ALA A 372 20.43 6.62 -27.42
N GLN A 373 21.06 5.65 -26.76
CA GLN A 373 22.51 5.43 -26.79
C GLN A 373 22.94 4.07 -27.38
N MET A 374 22.07 3.42 -28.15
CA MET A 374 22.40 2.12 -28.76
C MET A 374 22.87 2.31 -30.21
N ASP A 375 23.90 1.56 -30.60
CA ASP A 375 24.25 1.39 -32.01
C ASP A 375 23.23 0.52 -32.75
N GLU A 376 23.27 0.54 -34.07
CA GLU A 376 22.26 -0.10 -34.91
C GLU A 376 22.24 -1.64 -34.71
N GLU A 377 23.39 -2.26 -34.50
CA GLU A 377 23.52 -3.71 -34.30
C GLU A 377 22.94 -4.15 -32.95
N SER A 378 23.25 -3.42 -31.88
CA SER A 378 22.68 -3.64 -30.53
C SER A 378 21.17 -3.40 -30.53
N ALA A 379 20.67 -2.38 -31.21
CA ALA A 379 19.24 -2.12 -31.32
C ALA A 379 18.50 -3.25 -32.04
N LEU A 380 19.08 -3.81 -33.11
CA LEU A 380 18.50 -4.94 -33.83
C LEU A 380 18.46 -6.21 -32.96
N GLN A 381 19.50 -6.48 -32.20
CA GLN A 381 19.55 -7.61 -31.26
C GLN A 381 18.48 -7.51 -30.19
N VAL A 382 18.33 -6.34 -29.54
CA VAL A 382 17.29 -6.12 -28.53
C VAL A 382 15.88 -6.15 -29.13
N ALA A 383 15.69 -5.68 -30.36
CA ALA A 383 14.41 -5.80 -31.07
C ALA A 383 14.05 -7.26 -31.36
N HIS A 384 15.04 -8.09 -31.70
CA HIS A 384 14.83 -9.54 -31.87
C HIS A 384 14.48 -10.21 -30.54
N GLU A 385 15.16 -9.87 -29.46
CA GLU A 385 14.83 -10.35 -28.11
C GLU A 385 13.41 -9.97 -27.71
N TYR A 386 12.98 -8.73 -28.01
CA TYR A 386 11.61 -8.27 -27.78
C TYR A 386 10.58 -9.08 -28.54
N ALA A 387 10.83 -9.36 -29.83
CA ALA A 387 9.95 -10.16 -30.65
C ALA A 387 9.82 -11.60 -30.14
N GLN A 388 10.93 -12.23 -29.73
CA GLN A 388 10.93 -13.56 -29.12
C GLN A 388 10.17 -13.56 -27.80
N GLN A 389 10.36 -12.54 -26.97
CA GLN A 389 9.67 -12.43 -25.66
C GLN A 389 8.15 -12.26 -25.84
N ILE A 390 7.68 -11.56 -26.86
CA ILE A 390 6.24 -11.45 -27.19
C ILE A 390 5.69 -12.83 -27.58
N GLN A 391 6.39 -13.59 -28.42
CA GLN A 391 5.97 -14.92 -28.84
C GLN A 391 5.94 -15.95 -27.69
N SER A 392 6.69 -15.70 -26.62
CA SER A 392 6.77 -16.56 -25.43
C SER A 392 5.73 -16.18 -24.35
N GLU A 393 4.61 -15.56 -24.72
CA GLU A 393 3.57 -15.25 -23.74
C GLU A 393 3.10 -16.52 -23.03
N PRO A 394 3.18 -16.56 -21.66
CA PRO A 394 2.84 -17.76 -20.94
C PRO A 394 1.34 -18.04 -20.98
N GLU A 395 0.99 -19.25 -21.35
CA GLU A 395 -0.38 -19.75 -21.22
C GLU A 395 -0.80 -19.82 -19.76
N SER A 396 -2.11 -19.76 -19.50
CA SER A 396 -2.64 -19.97 -18.16
C SER A 396 -2.40 -21.40 -17.71
N LEU A 397 -1.76 -21.58 -16.59
CA LEU A 397 -1.58 -22.92 -15.99
C LEU A 397 -2.96 -23.51 -15.65
N GLN A 398 -3.14 -24.79 -15.93
CA GLN A 398 -4.31 -25.55 -15.54
C GLN A 398 -4.00 -26.39 -14.30
N CYS A 399 -4.92 -26.42 -13.34
CA CYS A 399 -4.76 -27.17 -12.11
C CYS A 399 -4.54 -28.66 -12.37
N SER A 400 -5.24 -29.24 -13.36
CA SER A 400 -5.07 -30.64 -13.80
C SER A 400 -3.69 -30.99 -14.37
N VAL A 401 -2.94 -29.99 -14.84
CA VAL A 401 -1.57 -30.18 -15.35
C VAL A 401 -0.56 -30.14 -14.20
N LEU A 402 -0.78 -29.32 -13.19
CA LEU A 402 0.11 -29.20 -12.04
C LEU A 402 -0.12 -30.27 -10.97
N PHE A 403 -1.34 -30.78 -10.88
CA PHE A 403 -1.75 -31.81 -9.91
C PHE A 403 -2.50 -32.92 -10.65
N PRO A 404 -1.75 -33.83 -11.35
CA PRO A 404 -2.33 -34.92 -12.13
C PRO A 404 -3.07 -35.96 -11.27
#